data_521e1048e35c7d8edaf62ca852a52e83
#
_entry.id   521e1048e35c7d8edaf62ca852a52e83
#
_cell.length_a   1.000
_cell.length_b   1.000
_cell.length_c   1.000
_cell.angle_alpha   90.00
_cell.angle_beta   90.00
_cell.angle_gamma   90.00
#
_symmetry.space_group_name_H-M   'P 1'
#
loop_
_entity.id
_entity.type
_entity.pdbx_description
1 polymer ?
#
loop_
_entity_poly.entity_id
_entity_poly.type
_entity_poly.pdbx_seq_one_letter_code
_entity_poly.pdbx_strand_id
1 'polypeptide(L)'
;LNENNFIFHGVTGTNGKTTTSFMAHNIMRGLKRPSIYIGTIGAFINDEFTQTKGNTTPGIFEIFEILKACNLQKRTYVFLEISSHALEQKRLGVLPFFQTILLNIQSDHLDYHKTYANYINTKLSITNLNNKNPTIVFIDKIKDLLGSLSSDQEKKLLTSEFLSAKDSSAMYKYSVDHYPDESSKIYLDFPNITLRTHASSFLKFNIENYISAIALISKHLSLTDLDYLKKTSIKLPQGRGEILSLQHGKILIDFAHDNLSFQNILSELANSFNEIIVVFGCGGDRDKTKRPKMMKAAQDFASKVFFTSDNNRYES
;
A
#
# COMPACT_ATOMS: atom_id res chain seq x y z
N LEU A 1 -12.65 4.01 25.23
CA LEU A 1 -11.45 4.52 24.57
C LEU A 1 -11.58 6.03 24.46
N ASN A 2 -10.61 6.78 24.96
CA ASN A 2 -10.60 8.23 24.80
C ASN A 2 -10.21 8.51 23.33
N GLU A 3 -11.18 8.85 22.49
CA GLU A 3 -11.02 9.04 21.03
C GLU A 3 -9.93 10.07 20.69
N ASN A 4 -9.63 10.98 21.62
CA ASN A 4 -8.60 12.01 21.46
C ASN A 4 -7.16 11.48 21.46
N ASN A 5 -6.94 10.23 21.89
CA ASN A 5 -5.60 9.65 21.99
C ASN A 5 -5.18 8.90 20.72
N PHE A 6 -6.09 8.55 19.82
CA PHE A 6 -5.79 7.83 18.59
C PHE A 6 -6.01 8.70 17.35
N ILE A 7 -5.03 8.69 16.44
CA ILE A 7 -5.09 9.37 15.16
C ILE A 7 -5.11 8.32 14.07
N PHE A 8 -6.28 8.07 13.51
CA PHE A 8 -6.47 7.04 12.50
C PHE A 8 -6.09 7.53 11.11
N HIS A 9 -5.32 6.70 10.40
CA HIS A 9 -5.02 6.84 8.99
C HIS A 9 -5.45 5.59 8.26
N GLY A 10 -6.14 5.76 7.14
CA GLY A 10 -6.64 4.65 6.34
C GLY A 10 -5.97 4.56 4.98
N VAL A 11 -5.58 3.35 4.57
CA VAL A 11 -4.95 3.10 3.28
C VAL A 11 -5.77 2.09 2.50
N THR A 12 -6.27 2.47 1.32
CA THR A 12 -6.92 1.55 0.39
C THR A 12 -6.23 1.57 -0.99
N GLY A 13 -6.50 0.56 -1.76
CA GLY A 13 -5.98 0.34 -3.11
C GLY A 13 -6.16 -1.13 -3.48
N THR A 14 -6.02 -1.48 -4.72
CA THR A 14 -5.89 -2.89 -5.11
C THR A 14 -4.58 -3.42 -4.57
N ASN A 15 -3.47 -2.76 -4.86
CA ASN A 15 -2.12 -3.10 -4.42
C ASN A 15 -1.50 -1.99 -3.56
N GLY A 16 -0.43 -2.30 -2.81
CA GLY A 16 0.37 -1.35 -2.03
C GLY A 16 -0.13 -1.03 -0.61
N LYS A 17 -1.34 -1.46 -0.22
CA LYS A 17 -1.93 -1.16 1.11
C LYS A 17 -0.99 -1.50 2.27
N THR A 18 -0.55 -2.75 2.35
CA THR A 18 0.33 -3.27 3.40
C THR A 18 1.63 -2.48 3.46
N THR A 19 2.28 -2.33 2.31
CA THR A 19 3.58 -1.64 2.22
C THR A 19 3.46 -0.18 2.65
N THR A 20 2.48 0.56 2.13
CA THR A 20 2.27 1.98 2.47
C THR A 20 1.92 2.17 3.94
N SER A 21 0.98 1.39 4.49
CA SER A 21 0.59 1.48 5.90
C SER A 21 1.74 1.15 6.83
N PHE A 22 2.51 0.09 6.51
CA PHE A 22 3.65 -0.34 7.32
C PHE A 22 4.81 0.66 7.26
N MET A 23 5.08 1.24 6.08
CA MET A 23 6.08 2.30 5.93
C MET A 23 5.72 3.54 6.75
N ALA A 24 4.46 3.99 6.70
CA ALA A 24 3.99 5.12 7.48
C ALA A 24 4.14 4.86 8.99
N HIS A 25 3.78 3.66 9.45
CA HIS A 25 4.01 3.20 10.82
C HIS A 25 5.49 3.25 11.19
N ASN A 26 6.38 2.71 10.38
CA ASN A 26 7.82 2.69 10.65
C ASN A 26 8.44 4.10 10.67
N ILE A 27 7.99 5.01 9.81
CA ILE A 27 8.43 6.41 9.83
C ILE A 27 8.07 7.04 11.17
N MET A 28 6.82 6.92 11.62
CA MET A 28 6.38 7.52 12.88
C MET A 28 7.13 6.92 14.08
N ARG A 29 7.39 5.62 14.07
CA ARG A 29 8.23 4.96 15.10
C ARG A 29 9.66 5.49 15.09
N GLY A 30 10.27 5.63 13.94
CA GLY A 30 11.61 6.20 13.81
C GLY A 30 11.69 7.62 14.34
N LEU A 31 10.61 8.38 14.20
CA LEU A 31 10.43 9.71 14.81
C LEU A 31 10.10 9.66 16.31
N LYS A 32 10.20 8.49 16.95
CA LYS A 32 9.89 8.27 18.39
C LYS A 32 8.44 8.60 18.76
N ARG A 33 7.51 8.46 17.82
CA ARG A 33 6.08 8.66 18.04
C ARG A 33 5.38 7.31 18.16
N PRO A 34 4.54 7.10 19.19
CA PRO A 34 3.78 5.87 19.35
C PRO A 34 2.93 5.59 18.11
N SER A 35 3.02 4.38 17.57
CA SER A 35 2.39 4.03 16.32
C SER A 35 1.92 2.58 16.31
N ILE A 36 0.76 2.36 15.69
CA ILE A 36 0.15 1.06 15.49
C ILE A 36 -0.07 0.85 14.00
N TYR A 37 0.31 -0.31 13.51
CA TYR A 37 -0.11 -0.82 12.22
C TYR A 37 -1.14 -1.92 12.43
N ILE A 38 -2.20 -1.96 11.62
CA ILE A 38 -3.20 -3.04 11.58
C ILE A 38 -3.49 -3.39 10.12
N GLY A 39 -3.25 -4.64 9.75
CA GLY A 39 -3.45 -5.05 8.37
C GLY A 39 -3.22 -6.53 8.10
N THR A 40 -2.90 -6.86 6.86
CA THR A 40 -2.75 -8.23 6.34
C THR A 40 -1.70 -9.05 7.08
N ILE A 41 -0.61 -8.42 7.52
CA ILE A 41 0.49 -9.09 8.22
C ILE A 41 0.30 -9.14 9.74
N GLY A 42 -0.91 -8.83 10.24
CA GLY A 42 -1.21 -8.77 11.67
C GLY A 42 -1.31 -7.34 12.20
N ALA A 43 -1.03 -7.14 13.48
CA ALA A 43 -0.91 -5.82 14.08
C ALA A 43 0.46 -5.64 14.73
N PHE A 44 1.00 -4.43 14.64
CA PHE A 44 2.22 -4.03 15.33
C PHE A 44 1.91 -2.84 16.22
N ILE A 45 2.09 -3.01 17.52
CA ILE A 45 1.99 -1.93 18.51
C ILE A 45 3.44 -1.49 18.81
N ASN A 46 3.86 -0.40 18.22
CA ASN A 46 5.28 -0.03 18.11
C ASN A 46 6.10 -1.18 17.48
N ASP A 47 6.89 -1.90 18.28
CA ASP A 47 7.72 -3.04 17.83
C ASP A 47 7.08 -4.40 18.13
N GLU A 48 6.00 -4.44 18.89
CA GLU A 48 5.40 -5.66 19.39
C GLU A 48 4.36 -6.20 18.38
N PHE A 49 4.57 -7.43 17.92
CA PHE A 49 3.65 -8.11 17.02
C PHE A 49 2.47 -8.71 17.80
N THR A 50 1.28 -8.54 17.23
CA THR A 50 0.05 -9.17 17.70
C THR A 50 -0.65 -9.85 16.54
N GLN A 51 -0.95 -11.15 16.71
CA GLN A 51 -1.71 -11.92 15.74
C GLN A 51 -3.14 -11.39 15.62
N THR A 52 -3.62 -11.18 14.40
CA THR A 52 -5.02 -10.88 14.10
C THR A 52 -5.75 -12.13 13.59
N LYS A 53 -7.08 -12.07 13.48
CA LYS A 53 -7.91 -13.17 12.98
C LYS A 53 -7.77 -13.42 11.47
N GLY A 54 -6.77 -12.83 10.81
CA GLY A 54 -6.40 -13.09 9.42
C GLY A 54 -7.16 -12.25 8.38
N ASN A 55 -7.96 -11.28 8.78
CA ASN A 55 -8.57 -10.33 7.86
C ASN A 55 -7.62 -9.15 7.61
N THR A 56 -7.45 -8.73 6.34
CA THR A 56 -6.72 -7.49 6.01
C THR A 56 -7.22 -6.30 6.81
N THR A 57 -8.53 -6.20 7.00
CA THR A 57 -9.18 -5.20 7.85
C THR A 57 -10.00 -5.94 8.89
N PRO A 58 -9.58 -5.97 10.15
CA PRO A 58 -10.36 -6.58 11.23
C PRO A 58 -11.71 -5.90 11.44
N GLY A 59 -12.61 -6.60 12.13
CA GLY A 59 -13.84 -5.97 12.60
C GLY A 59 -13.60 -4.97 13.72
N ILE A 60 -14.55 -4.06 13.94
CA ILE A 60 -14.40 -2.95 14.89
C ILE A 60 -14.07 -3.40 16.32
N PHE A 61 -14.63 -4.51 16.78
CA PHE A 61 -14.35 -5.05 18.11
C PHE A 61 -12.90 -5.54 18.25
N GLU A 62 -12.37 -6.20 17.22
CA GLU A 62 -10.97 -6.65 17.20
C GLU A 62 -10.02 -5.46 17.17
N ILE A 63 -10.33 -4.41 16.41
CA ILE A 63 -9.58 -3.15 16.42
C ILE A 63 -9.57 -2.58 17.85
N PHE A 64 -10.70 -2.52 18.53
CA PHE A 64 -10.76 -2.02 19.90
C PHE A 64 -9.96 -2.87 20.89
N GLU A 65 -9.94 -4.19 20.75
CA GLU A 65 -9.09 -5.06 21.60
C GLU A 65 -7.59 -4.77 21.38
N ILE A 66 -7.16 -4.58 20.12
CA ILE A 66 -5.78 -4.18 19.81
C ILE A 66 -5.44 -2.83 20.45
N LEU A 67 -6.34 -1.85 20.36
CA LEU A 67 -6.13 -0.51 20.91
C LEU A 67 -6.11 -0.49 22.44
N LYS A 68 -6.85 -1.37 23.12
CA LYS A 68 -6.81 -1.51 24.59
C LYS A 68 -5.45 -1.95 25.12
N ALA A 69 -4.68 -2.70 24.35
CA ALA A 69 -3.33 -3.12 24.72
C ALA A 69 -2.32 -1.97 24.72
N CYS A 70 -2.71 -0.78 24.25
CA CYS A 70 -1.81 0.36 24.13
C CYS A 70 -1.82 1.21 25.40
N ASN A 71 -0.67 1.80 25.72
CA ASN A 71 -0.58 2.81 26.78
C ASN A 71 -1.28 4.11 26.33
N LEU A 72 -2.44 4.39 26.90
CA LEU A 72 -3.33 5.49 26.54
C LEU A 72 -2.83 6.89 26.96
N GLN A 73 -1.67 7.01 27.59
CA GLN A 73 -1.15 8.30 28.06
C GLN A 73 -0.53 9.15 26.94
N LYS A 74 -0.28 8.57 25.78
CA LYS A 74 0.36 9.26 24.65
C LYS A 74 -0.52 9.20 23.41
N ARG A 75 -0.54 10.30 22.67
CA ARG A 75 -1.15 10.37 21.34
C ARG A 75 -0.51 9.36 20.41
N THR A 76 -1.30 8.41 19.89
CA THR A 76 -0.83 7.25 19.12
C THR A 76 -1.39 7.29 17.71
N TYR A 77 -0.53 7.11 16.72
CA TYR A 77 -0.90 7.07 15.30
C TYR A 77 -1.28 5.65 14.90
N VAL A 78 -2.44 5.48 14.29
CA VAL A 78 -2.97 4.17 13.87
C VAL A 78 -3.05 4.12 12.35
N PHE A 79 -2.32 3.21 11.74
CA PHE A 79 -2.32 2.97 10.29
C PHE A 79 -3.08 1.69 9.98
N LEU A 80 -4.21 1.84 9.33
CA LEU A 80 -5.16 0.76 9.06
C LEU A 80 -5.24 0.47 7.56
N GLU A 81 -5.00 -0.79 7.18
CA GLU A 81 -5.32 -1.25 5.84
C GLU A 81 -6.84 -1.36 5.67
N ILE A 82 -7.37 -0.75 4.60
CA ILE A 82 -8.80 -0.78 4.28
C ILE A 82 -9.04 -1.58 3.01
N SER A 83 -9.55 -2.80 3.17
CA SER A 83 -9.95 -3.67 2.06
C SER A 83 -11.28 -3.21 1.45
N SER A 84 -11.55 -3.60 0.19
CA SER A 84 -12.85 -3.36 -0.43
C SER A 84 -13.99 -4.06 0.29
N HIS A 85 -13.75 -5.26 0.82
CA HIS A 85 -14.72 -5.96 1.66
C HIS A 85 -15.07 -5.18 2.93
N ALA A 86 -14.09 -4.54 3.57
CA ALA A 86 -14.34 -3.75 4.76
C ALA A 86 -15.15 -2.47 4.47
N LEU A 87 -14.91 -1.84 3.32
CA LEU A 87 -15.71 -0.70 2.85
C LEU A 87 -17.15 -1.12 2.55
N GLU A 88 -17.35 -2.20 1.77
CA GLU A 88 -18.65 -2.74 1.41
C GLU A 88 -19.46 -3.12 2.67
N GLN A 89 -18.83 -3.82 3.59
CA GLN A 89 -19.44 -4.29 4.83
C GLN A 89 -19.50 -3.23 5.93
N LYS A 90 -19.08 -2.00 5.66
CA LYS A 90 -19.10 -0.85 6.59
C LYS A 90 -18.44 -1.15 7.94
N ARG A 91 -17.36 -1.97 7.95
CA ARG A 91 -16.70 -2.41 9.20
C ARG A 91 -16.12 -1.27 10.04
N LEU A 92 -15.86 -0.12 9.43
CA LEU A 92 -15.09 0.99 10.00
C LEU A 92 -15.91 2.27 10.25
N GLY A 93 -17.23 2.21 10.07
CA GLY A 93 -18.10 3.39 9.97
C GLY A 93 -18.10 4.36 11.17
N VAL A 94 -17.60 3.93 12.34
CA VAL A 94 -17.54 4.76 13.55
C VAL A 94 -16.14 5.33 13.82
N LEU A 95 -15.11 4.94 13.07
CA LEU A 95 -13.75 5.41 13.30
C LEU A 95 -13.54 6.82 12.72
N PRO A 96 -13.03 7.77 13.50
CA PRO A 96 -12.72 9.12 13.04
C PRO A 96 -11.36 9.14 12.35
N PHE A 97 -11.33 9.05 11.03
CA PHE A 97 -10.07 9.12 10.30
C PHE A 97 -9.55 10.57 10.25
N PHE A 98 -8.26 10.73 10.55
CA PHE A 98 -7.58 12.01 10.34
C PHE A 98 -7.31 12.23 8.85
N GLN A 99 -6.80 11.20 8.17
CA GLN A 99 -6.47 11.22 6.75
C GLN A 99 -6.63 9.81 6.17
N THR A 100 -7.11 9.73 4.93
CA THR A 100 -7.12 8.48 4.16
C THR A 100 -6.41 8.65 2.83
N ILE A 101 -5.96 7.53 2.22
CA ILE A 101 -5.34 7.53 0.90
C ILE A 101 -5.87 6.38 0.04
N LEU A 102 -6.14 6.68 -1.24
CA LEU A 102 -6.44 5.73 -2.30
C LEU A 102 -5.24 5.62 -3.24
N LEU A 103 -4.58 4.46 -3.24
CA LEU A 103 -3.34 4.24 -3.99
C LEU A 103 -3.58 3.94 -5.48
N ASN A 104 -4.52 3.04 -5.77
CA ASN A 104 -4.83 2.57 -7.12
C ASN A 104 -6.14 1.80 -7.13
N ILE A 105 -6.72 1.66 -8.33
CA ILE A 105 -7.86 0.77 -8.59
C ILE A 105 -7.55 -0.04 -9.84
N GLN A 106 -7.47 -1.37 -9.69
CA GLN A 106 -7.26 -2.33 -10.76
C GLN A 106 -8.27 -3.47 -10.61
N SER A 107 -8.53 -4.23 -11.65
CA SER A 107 -9.52 -5.32 -11.60
C SER A 107 -9.10 -6.40 -10.61
N ASP A 108 -9.90 -6.60 -9.55
CA ASP A 108 -9.70 -7.62 -8.52
C ASP A 108 -11.02 -7.92 -7.82
N HIS A 109 -11.09 -9.06 -7.11
CA HIS A 109 -12.25 -9.46 -6.29
C HIS A 109 -13.60 -9.42 -7.01
N LEU A 110 -13.65 -9.73 -8.33
CA LEU A 110 -14.89 -9.75 -9.10
C LEU A 110 -15.81 -10.93 -8.72
N ASP A 111 -15.27 -11.97 -8.11
CA ASP A 111 -16.03 -13.04 -7.46
C ASP A 111 -16.97 -12.49 -6.39
N TYR A 112 -16.51 -11.50 -5.62
CA TYR A 112 -17.28 -10.83 -4.56
C TYR A 112 -18.08 -9.62 -5.10
N HIS A 113 -17.44 -8.66 -5.76
CA HIS A 113 -18.06 -7.41 -6.20
C HIS A 113 -18.91 -7.54 -7.47
N LYS A 114 -18.87 -8.69 -8.16
CA LYS A 114 -19.62 -9.04 -9.38
C LYS A 114 -19.19 -8.25 -10.61
N THR A 115 -19.03 -6.94 -10.54
CA THR A 115 -18.62 -6.08 -11.65
C THR A 115 -17.46 -5.16 -11.26
N TYR A 116 -16.66 -4.77 -12.25
CA TYR A 116 -15.59 -3.81 -12.03
C TYR A 116 -16.12 -2.43 -11.59
N ALA A 117 -17.28 -2.02 -12.11
CA ALA A 117 -17.95 -0.77 -11.70
C ALA A 117 -18.31 -0.77 -10.21
N ASN A 118 -18.84 -1.88 -9.68
CA ASN A 118 -19.12 -2.03 -8.25
C ASN A 118 -17.83 -1.97 -7.41
N TYR A 119 -16.75 -2.62 -7.90
CA TYR A 119 -15.47 -2.56 -7.23
C TYR A 119 -14.90 -1.14 -7.17
N ILE A 120 -14.96 -0.37 -8.28
CA ILE A 120 -14.59 1.05 -8.32
C ILE A 120 -15.43 1.85 -7.31
N ASN A 121 -16.76 1.71 -7.35
CA ASN A 121 -17.66 2.40 -6.42
C ASN A 121 -17.30 2.12 -4.95
N THR A 122 -17.05 0.86 -4.64
CA THR A 122 -16.66 0.46 -3.29
C THR A 122 -15.32 1.08 -2.89
N LYS A 123 -14.32 1.08 -3.76
CA LYS A 123 -13.02 1.72 -3.47
C LYS A 123 -13.15 3.23 -3.26
N LEU A 124 -13.91 3.91 -4.11
CA LEU A 124 -14.15 5.34 -4.00
C LEU A 124 -14.97 5.72 -2.76
N SER A 125 -15.69 4.78 -2.13
CA SER A 125 -16.43 5.05 -0.90
C SER A 125 -15.53 5.36 0.31
N ILE A 126 -14.21 5.19 0.20
CA ILE A 126 -13.26 5.67 1.22
C ILE A 126 -13.37 7.17 1.46
N THR A 127 -13.78 7.94 0.44
CA THR A 127 -14.01 9.39 0.55
C THR A 127 -15.21 9.74 1.44
N ASN A 128 -16.10 8.77 1.68
CA ASN A 128 -17.29 8.93 2.53
C ASN A 128 -17.04 8.51 3.99
N LEU A 129 -15.86 8.04 4.32
CA LEU A 129 -15.51 7.77 5.72
C LEU A 129 -15.48 9.08 6.51
N ASN A 130 -15.62 8.97 7.82
CA ASN A 130 -15.55 10.13 8.72
C ASN A 130 -14.13 10.70 8.76
N ASN A 131 -13.74 11.39 7.69
CA ASN A 131 -12.42 11.96 7.50
C ASN A 131 -12.35 13.40 8.01
N LYS A 132 -11.34 13.72 8.81
CA LYS A 132 -11.04 15.11 9.20
C LYS A 132 -10.50 15.94 8.03
N ASN A 133 -9.73 15.30 7.14
CA ASN A 133 -9.16 15.90 5.95
C ASN A 133 -9.64 15.17 4.69
N PRO A 134 -9.66 15.81 3.51
CA PRO A 134 -9.97 15.13 2.26
C PRO A 134 -9.11 13.89 2.01
N THR A 135 -9.68 12.88 1.36
CA THR A 135 -8.91 11.70 0.96
C THR A 135 -7.81 12.10 -0.04
N ILE A 136 -6.59 11.62 0.15
CA ILE A 136 -5.53 11.74 -0.84
C ILE A 136 -5.77 10.66 -1.91
N VAL A 137 -5.76 11.03 -3.18
CA VAL A 137 -5.91 10.11 -4.31
C VAL A 137 -4.68 10.14 -5.18
N PHE A 138 -4.03 9.00 -5.38
CA PHE A 138 -2.91 8.87 -6.31
C PHE A 138 -3.46 8.88 -7.74
N ILE A 139 -3.67 10.07 -8.28
CA ILE A 139 -4.44 10.28 -9.52
C ILE A 139 -3.79 9.63 -10.73
N ASP A 140 -2.45 9.60 -10.84
CA ASP A 140 -1.73 8.97 -11.95
C ASP A 140 -2.06 7.46 -12.06
N LYS A 141 -2.44 6.81 -10.97
CA LYS A 141 -2.73 5.37 -10.91
C LYS A 141 -4.19 5.02 -11.17
N ILE A 142 -5.05 6.02 -11.31
CA ILE A 142 -6.48 5.83 -11.65
C ILE A 142 -6.87 6.65 -12.88
N LYS A 143 -5.90 7.30 -13.54
CA LYS A 143 -6.16 8.21 -14.67
C LYS A 143 -6.95 7.56 -15.79
N ASP A 144 -6.64 6.30 -16.12
CA ASP A 144 -7.33 5.55 -17.18
C ASP A 144 -8.82 5.28 -16.88
N LEU A 145 -9.22 5.41 -15.61
CA LEU A 145 -10.60 5.24 -15.18
C LEU A 145 -11.42 6.51 -15.31
N LEU A 146 -10.79 7.70 -15.32
CA LEU A 146 -11.50 8.98 -15.21
C LEU A 146 -12.57 9.15 -16.31
N GLY A 147 -12.28 8.76 -17.55
CA GLY A 147 -13.22 8.84 -18.66
C GLY A 147 -14.37 7.82 -18.61
N SER A 148 -14.34 6.86 -17.70
CA SER A 148 -15.36 5.81 -17.53
C SER A 148 -16.14 5.94 -16.23
N LEU A 149 -15.84 6.96 -15.41
CA LEU A 149 -16.52 7.17 -14.13
C LEU A 149 -17.94 7.72 -14.34
N SER A 150 -18.87 7.33 -13.47
CA SER A 150 -20.18 7.96 -13.38
C SER A 150 -20.08 9.33 -12.71
N SER A 151 -21.09 10.19 -12.93
CA SER A 151 -21.15 11.52 -12.30
C SER A 151 -21.02 11.48 -10.78
N ASP A 152 -21.54 10.42 -10.11
CA ASP A 152 -21.40 10.27 -8.66
C ASP A 152 -19.99 9.87 -8.24
N GLN A 153 -19.29 9.10 -9.06
CA GLN A 153 -17.86 8.75 -8.84
C GLN A 153 -16.97 9.97 -9.03
N GLU A 154 -17.22 10.76 -10.07
CA GLU A 154 -16.50 12.03 -10.30
C GLU A 154 -16.68 13.01 -9.14
N LYS A 155 -17.91 13.18 -8.62
CA LYS A 155 -18.17 14.03 -7.45
C LYS A 155 -17.34 13.61 -6.22
N LYS A 156 -17.15 12.32 -5.98
CA LYS A 156 -16.31 11.81 -4.88
C LYS A 156 -14.85 12.21 -5.06
N LEU A 157 -14.35 12.24 -6.28
CA LEU A 157 -12.97 12.68 -6.58
C LEU A 157 -12.82 14.19 -6.43
N LEU A 158 -13.84 14.99 -6.77
CA LEU A 158 -13.78 16.47 -6.66
C LEU A 158 -13.56 16.96 -5.22
N THR A 159 -13.89 16.15 -4.22
CA THR A 159 -13.65 16.44 -2.80
C THR A 159 -12.32 15.89 -2.27
N SER A 160 -11.47 15.36 -3.14
CA SER A 160 -10.21 14.73 -2.79
C SER A 160 -9.01 15.63 -3.06
N GLU A 161 -7.89 15.37 -2.38
CA GLU A 161 -6.59 15.97 -2.66
C GLU A 161 -5.79 15.01 -3.58
N PHE A 162 -5.10 15.50 -4.61
CA PHE A 162 -4.40 14.65 -5.55
C PHE A 162 -2.91 14.53 -5.25
N LEU A 163 -2.38 13.30 -5.36
CA LEU A 163 -0.96 12.98 -5.40
C LEU A 163 -0.58 12.62 -6.84
N SER A 164 0.41 13.29 -7.42
CA SER A 164 0.82 13.10 -8.80
C SER A 164 2.27 13.47 -9.06
N ALA A 165 2.89 12.75 -10.01
CA ALA A 165 4.16 13.12 -10.62
C ALA A 165 3.97 13.95 -11.90
N LYS A 166 2.78 13.89 -12.51
CA LYS A 166 2.51 14.41 -13.86
C LYS A 166 1.58 15.63 -13.87
N ASP A 167 0.69 15.73 -12.89
CA ASP A 167 -0.29 16.80 -12.80
C ASP A 167 0.28 17.96 -11.98
N SER A 168 0.58 19.06 -12.64
CA SER A 168 1.09 20.29 -11.99
C SER A 168 0.07 20.96 -11.06
N SER A 169 -1.23 20.65 -11.19
CA SER A 169 -2.29 21.16 -10.32
C SER A 169 -2.46 20.33 -9.05
N ALA A 170 -1.83 19.16 -8.96
CA ALA A 170 -1.93 18.28 -7.79
C ALA A 170 -1.40 19.00 -6.54
N MET A 171 -2.06 18.77 -5.40
CA MET A 171 -1.66 19.33 -4.11
C MET A 171 -0.38 18.65 -3.58
N TYR A 172 -0.21 17.38 -3.82
CA TYR A 172 0.97 16.59 -3.45
C TYR A 172 1.73 16.24 -4.72
N LYS A 173 2.85 16.92 -4.98
CA LYS A 173 3.68 16.70 -6.16
C LYS A 173 4.95 15.97 -5.81
N TYR A 174 5.39 15.12 -6.73
CA TYR A 174 6.67 14.45 -6.59
C TYR A 174 7.37 14.27 -7.93
N SER A 175 8.69 14.10 -7.87
CA SER A 175 9.46 13.53 -8.98
C SER A 175 10.51 12.56 -8.46
N VAL A 176 10.93 11.64 -9.32
CA VAL A 176 11.93 10.62 -8.97
C VAL A 176 12.94 10.51 -10.10
N ASP A 177 14.21 10.67 -9.75
CA ASP A 177 15.34 10.38 -10.63
C ASP A 177 15.88 8.99 -10.25
N HIS A 178 15.76 8.03 -11.17
CA HIS A 178 16.27 6.67 -11.00
C HIS A 178 17.72 6.57 -11.51
N TYR A 179 18.57 5.90 -10.74
CA TYR A 179 19.97 5.67 -11.09
C TYR A 179 20.22 4.17 -11.35
N PRO A 180 21.27 3.83 -12.14
CA PRO A 180 21.60 2.44 -12.45
C PRO A 180 22.01 1.59 -11.24
N ASP A 181 22.49 2.22 -10.16
CA ASP A 181 22.87 1.57 -8.90
C ASP A 181 21.68 1.26 -7.97
N GLU A 182 20.46 1.28 -8.52
CA GLU A 182 19.21 1.02 -7.78
C GLU A 182 18.84 2.14 -6.78
N SER A 183 19.64 3.18 -6.70
CA SER A 183 19.28 4.37 -5.93
C SER A 183 18.30 5.25 -6.69
N SER A 184 17.51 6.01 -5.95
CA SER A 184 16.61 7.01 -6.53
C SER A 184 16.64 8.25 -5.68
N LYS A 185 16.71 9.42 -6.34
CA LYS A 185 16.45 10.69 -5.67
C LYS A 185 14.97 11.00 -5.78
N ILE A 186 14.37 11.35 -4.66
CA ILE A 186 12.94 11.65 -4.53
C ILE A 186 12.83 13.12 -4.14
N TYR A 187 12.03 13.84 -4.90
CA TYR A 187 11.70 15.26 -4.66
C TYR A 187 10.21 15.32 -4.33
N LEU A 188 9.86 15.82 -3.17
CA LEU A 188 8.49 16.00 -2.71
C LEU A 188 8.20 17.49 -2.53
N ASP A 189 7.08 17.94 -3.07
CA ASP A 189 6.50 19.25 -2.88
C ASP A 189 5.05 19.08 -2.43
N PHE A 190 4.87 19.03 -1.12
CA PHE A 190 3.60 18.81 -0.44
C PHE A 190 3.21 20.06 0.35
N PRO A 191 1.93 20.27 0.70
CA PRO A 191 1.46 21.52 1.31
C PRO A 191 2.26 22.04 2.50
N ASN A 192 2.85 21.12 3.30
CA ASN A 192 3.56 21.47 4.53
C ASN A 192 5.04 21.09 4.49
N ILE A 193 5.50 20.43 3.44
CA ILE A 193 6.87 19.95 3.35
C ILE A 193 7.42 20.01 1.92
N THR A 194 8.62 20.52 1.78
CA THR A 194 9.45 20.31 0.60
C THR A 194 10.64 19.46 1.04
N LEU A 195 10.77 18.26 0.46
CA LEU A 195 11.77 17.29 0.88
C LEU A 195 12.54 16.75 -0.32
N ARG A 196 13.86 16.67 -0.19
CA ARG A 196 14.75 15.90 -1.06
C ARG A 196 15.31 14.75 -0.25
N THR A 197 15.05 13.53 -0.68
CA THR A 197 15.51 12.31 0.00
C THR A 197 15.96 11.27 -1.01
N HIS A 198 16.47 10.14 -0.53
CA HIS A 198 16.94 9.04 -1.34
C HIS A 198 16.21 7.76 -0.94
N ALA A 199 16.04 6.88 -1.88
CA ALA A 199 15.55 5.53 -1.65
C ALA A 199 16.37 4.54 -2.46
N SER A 200 16.59 3.35 -1.92
CA SER A 200 17.17 2.23 -2.65
C SER A 200 16.09 1.16 -2.81
N SER A 201 15.65 0.95 -4.04
CA SER A 201 14.72 -0.11 -4.38
C SER A 201 14.76 -0.36 -5.87
N PHE A 202 14.86 -1.62 -6.28
CA PHE A 202 14.65 -2.03 -7.69
C PHE A 202 13.23 -1.77 -8.14
N LEU A 203 12.27 -1.84 -7.21
CA LEU A 203 10.85 -1.83 -7.50
C LEU A 203 10.33 -0.40 -7.35
N LYS A 204 10.05 0.25 -8.47
CA LYS A 204 9.54 1.62 -8.53
C LYS A 204 8.26 1.80 -7.71
N PHE A 205 7.39 0.80 -7.72
CA PHE A 205 6.16 0.85 -6.93
C PHE A 205 6.42 0.92 -5.41
N ASN A 206 7.55 0.40 -4.91
CA ASN A 206 7.92 0.56 -3.50
C ASN A 206 8.34 2.00 -3.19
N ILE A 207 8.95 2.70 -4.15
CA ILE A 207 9.23 4.14 -4.02
C ILE A 207 7.92 4.92 -4.00
N GLU A 208 6.96 4.59 -4.87
CA GLU A 208 5.63 5.22 -4.90
C GLU A 208 4.84 4.94 -3.60
N ASN A 209 4.93 3.72 -3.04
CA ASN A 209 4.35 3.39 -1.74
C ASN A 209 4.99 4.23 -0.61
N TYR A 210 6.30 4.46 -0.66
CA TYR A 210 7.01 5.30 0.30
C TYR A 210 6.57 6.76 0.20
N ILE A 211 6.47 7.31 -1.02
CA ILE A 211 5.95 8.65 -1.28
C ILE A 211 4.52 8.78 -0.75
N SER A 212 3.68 7.78 -0.99
CA SER A 212 2.29 7.73 -0.49
C SER A 212 2.24 7.69 1.03
N ALA A 213 3.16 6.96 1.67
CA ALA A 213 3.27 6.92 3.13
C ALA A 213 3.64 8.29 3.71
N ILE A 214 4.59 9.00 3.07
CA ILE A 214 4.95 10.38 3.49
C ILE A 214 3.78 11.33 3.26
N ALA A 215 3.08 11.26 2.13
CA ALA A 215 1.91 12.09 1.85
C ALA A 215 0.84 11.90 2.94
N LEU A 216 0.54 10.65 3.32
CA LEU A 216 -0.45 10.30 4.33
C LEU A 216 -0.15 10.94 5.70
N ILE A 217 1.13 11.05 6.07
CA ILE A 217 1.55 11.59 7.38
C ILE A 217 2.04 13.03 7.33
N SER A 218 2.10 13.64 6.16
CA SER A 218 2.73 14.96 5.93
C SER A 218 2.24 16.05 6.87
N LYS A 219 0.93 16.07 7.18
CA LYS A 219 0.32 17.05 8.10
C LYS A 219 0.77 16.88 9.57
N HIS A 220 1.53 15.84 9.88
CA HIS A 220 2.10 15.58 11.21
C HIS A 220 3.61 15.81 11.26
N LEU A 221 4.26 16.04 10.13
CA LEU A 221 5.70 16.23 10.05
C LEU A 221 6.07 17.69 10.35
N SER A 222 7.13 17.87 11.13
CA SER A 222 7.79 19.14 11.37
C SER A 222 9.07 19.24 10.53
N LEU A 223 9.66 20.44 10.46
CA LEU A 223 10.93 20.65 9.74
C LEU A 223 12.06 19.76 10.30
N THR A 224 12.10 19.52 11.62
CA THR A 224 13.10 18.64 12.24
C THR A 224 12.93 17.18 11.87
N ASP A 225 11.69 16.74 11.57
CA ASP A 225 11.42 15.37 11.12
C ASP A 225 11.97 15.11 9.71
N LEU A 226 12.10 16.15 8.87
CA LEU A 226 12.62 16.02 7.51
C LEU A 226 14.10 15.58 7.51
N ASP A 227 14.89 15.95 8.50
CA ASP A 227 16.27 15.50 8.60
C ASP A 227 16.38 14.01 8.92
N TYR A 228 15.42 13.44 9.63
CA TYR A 228 15.29 12.00 9.80
C TYR A 228 14.96 11.33 8.45
N LEU A 229 13.97 11.85 7.71
CA LEU A 229 13.57 11.29 6.42
C LEU A 229 14.68 11.32 5.36
N LYS A 230 15.55 12.33 5.38
CA LYS A 230 16.72 12.42 4.49
C LYS A 230 17.74 11.29 4.72
N LYS A 231 17.80 10.76 5.94
CA LYS A 231 18.81 9.78 6.37
C LYS A 231 18.26 8.36 6.49
N THR A 232 16.95 8.19 6.37
CA THR A 232 16.27 6.92 6.62
C THR A 232 16.11 6.13 5.33
N SER A 233 16.50 4.87 5.34
CA SER A 233 16.21 3.92 4.27
C SER A 233 14.76 3.42 4.34
N ILE A 234 14.22 3.02 3.19
CA ILE A 234 12.92 2.36 3.10
C ILE A 234 12.97 1.03 3.86
N LYS A 235 12.07 0.84 4.83
CA LYS A 235 11.85 -0.44 5.50
C LYS A 235 10.59 -1.08 4.97
N LEU A 236 10.76 -2.15 4.22
CA LEU A 236 9.66 -2.95 3.68
C LEU A 236 9.14 -3.95 4.73
N PRO A 237 7.87 -4.29 4.71
CA PRO A 237 7.38 -5.44 5.45
C PRO A 237 7.93 -6.73 4.84
N GLN A 238 8.07 -7.76 5.66
CA GLN A 238 8.55 -9.07 5.23
C GLN A 238 7.73 -9.61 4.05
N GLY A 239 8.40 -10.18 3.05
CA GLY A 239 7.76 -10.72 1.85
C GLY A 239 7.11 -9.68 0.92
N ARG A 240 7.53 -8.42 0.98
CA ARG A 240 7.02 -7.34 0.10
C ARG A 240 8.17 -6.65 -0.63
N GLY A 241 8.70 -7.31 -1.65
CA GLY A 241 9.91 -6.85 -2.33
C GLY A 241 11.16 -7.01 -1.47
N GLU A 242 11.16 -7.98 -0.59
CA GLU A 242 12.29 -8.30 0.29
C GLU A 242 13.43 -8.89 -0.52
N ILE A 243 14.63 -8.34 -0.36
CA ILE A 243 15.80 -8.72 -1.12
C ILE A 243 16.83 -9.36 -0.18
N LEU A 244 17.20 -10.59 -0.52
CA LEU A 244 18.30 -11.30 0.11
C LEU A 244 19.47 -11.34 -0.88
N SER A 245 20.61 -10.74 -0.49
CA SER A 245 21.84 -10.77 -1.29
C SER A 245 22.60 -12.07 -1.07
N LEU A 246 22.97 -12.73 -2.16
CA LEU A 246 23.79 -13.93 -2.18
C LEU A 246 25.15 -13.61 -2.80
N GLN A 247 26.11 -14.54 -2.70
CA GLN A 247 27.44 -14.38 -3.28
C GLN A 247 27.40 -14.15 -4.81
N HIS A 248 26.46 -14.79 -5.52
CA HIS A 248 26.37 -14.75 -6.99
C HIS A 248 24.98 -14.36 -7.48
N GLY A 249 24.21 -13.56 -6.71
CA GLY A 249 22.89 -13.15 -7.14
C GLY A 249 22.06 -12.57 -6.00
N LYS A 250 20.77 -12.41 -6.29
CA LYS A 250 19.79 -11.89 -5.32
C LYS A 250 18.54 -12.75 -5.34
N ILE A 251 17.90 -12.92 -4.20
CA ILE A 251 16.57 -13.50 -4.09
C ILE A 251 15.61 -12.36 -3.76
N LEU A 252 14.58 -12.20 -4.58
CA LEU A 252 13.46 -11.32 -4.28
C LEU A 252 12.30 -12.16 -3.77
N ILE A 253 11.76 -11.80 -2.62
CA ILE A 253 10.57 -12.41 -2.04
C ILE A 253 9.44 -11.38 -2.07
N ASP A 254 8.35 -11.72 -2.77
CA ASP A 254 7.19 -10.84 -2.86
C ASP A 254 5.87 -11.61 -2.79
N PHE A 255 4.84 -10.93 -2.33
CA PHE A 255 3.49 -11.49 -2.16
C PHE A 255 2.64 -11.39 -3.44
N ALA A 256 3.17 -10.93 -4.56
CA ALA A 256 2.41 -10.82 -5.80
C ALA A 256 1.67 -12.13 -6.15
N HIS A 257 0.35 -12.07 -6.22
CA HIS A 257 -0.52 -13.22 -6.39
C HIS A 257 -1.63 -12.99 -7.44
N ASP A 258 -1.62 -11.85 -8.08
CA ASP A 258 -2.44 -11.51 -9.25
C ASP A 258 -1.57 -11.26 -10.49
N ASN A 259 -2.18 -11.38 -11.66
CA ASN A 259 -1.45 -11.26 -12.93
C ASN A 259 -0.71 -9.95 -13.09
N LEU A 260 -1.33 -8.84 -12.70
CA LEU A 260 -0.79 -7.51 -12.98
C LEU A 260 0.36 -7.16 -12.05
N SER A 261 0.23 -7.43 -10.73
CA SER A 261 1.33 -7.23 -9.78
C SER A 261 2.52 -8.13 -10.12
N PHE A 262 2.26 -9.38 -10.53
CA PHE A 262 3.30 -10.33 -10.95
C PHE A 262 4.03 -9.85 -12.21
N GLN A 263 3.30 -9.42 -13.24
CA GLN A 263 3.86 -8.87 -14.47
C GLN A 263 4.67 -7.59 -14.23
N ASN A 264 4.17 -6.69 -13.37
CA ASN A 264 4.87 -5.44 -13.02
C ASN A 264 6.22 -5.72 -12.36
N ILE A 265 6.26 -6.64 -11.40
CA ILE A 265 7.52 -7.04 -10.75
C ILE A 265 8.50 -7.59 -11.78
N LEU A 266 8.08 -8.56 -12.58
CA LEU A 266 8.96 -9.19 -13.56
C LEU A 266 9.47 -8.22 -14.61
N SER A 267 8.62 -7.30 -15.09
CA SER A 267 9.04 -6.28 -16.05
C SER A 267 10.03 -5.28 -15.43
N GLU A 268 9.88 -4.91 -14.17
CA GLU A 268 10.86 -4.05 -13.50
C GLU A 268 12.20 -4.78 -13.29
N LEU A 269 12.17 -6.07 -12.90
CA LEU A 269 13.38 -6.87 -12.74
C LEU A 269 14.11 -7.09 -14.06
N ALA A 270 13.38 -7.29 -15.16
CA ALA A 270 13.98 -7.47 -16.49
C ALA A 270 14.76 -6.25 -16.98
N ASN A 271 14.46 -5.06 -16.47
CA ASN A 271 15.26 -3.85 -16.75
C ASN A 271 16.59 -3.81 -15.98
N SER A 272 16.74 -4.59 -14.90
CA SER A 272 17.89 -4.54 -14.00
C SER A 272 18.74 -5.82 -14.02
N PHE A 273 18.19 -6.94 -14.47
CA PHE A 273 18.82 -8.25 -14.43
C PHE A 273 18.74 -8.96 -15.77
N ASN A 274 19.86 -9.52 -16.23
CA ASN A 274 19.95 -10.28 -17.48
C ASN A 274 19.36 -11.69 -17.38
N GLU A 275 19.34 -12.26 -16.18
CA GLU A 275 18.84 -13.60 -15.92
C GLU A 275 17.88 -13.56 -14.73
N ILE A 276 16.66 -14.04 -14.94
CA ILE A 276 15.61 -14.11 -13.94
C ILE A 276 15.14 -15.56 -13.85
N ILE A 277 15.18 -16.11 -12.65
CA ILE A 277 14.59 -17.41 -12.32
C ILE A 277 13.36 -17.14 -11.47
N VAL A 278 12.20 -17.64 -11.90
CA VAL A 278 10.94 -17.43 -11.20
C VAL A 278 10.47 -18.72 -10.56
N VAL A 279 10.15 -18.66 -9.28
CA VAL A 279 9.49 -19.74 -8.53
C VAL A 279 8.16 -19.19 -8.02
N PHE A 280 7.04 -19.77 -8.42
CA PHE A 280 5.72 -19.33 -7.96
C PHE A 280 4.69 -20.45 -7.98
N GLY A 281 3.62 -20.27 -7.23
CA GLY A 281 2.43 -21.11 -7.24
C GLY A 281 1.15 -20.27 -7.27
N CYS A 282 0.02 -20.95 -7.39
CA CYS A 282 -1.29 -20.31 -7.31
C CYS A 282 -2.15 -21.05 -6.29
N GLY A 283 -2.71 -20.32 -5.32
CA GLY A 283 -3.57 -20.91 -4.29
C GLY A 283 -4.82 -21.58 -4.87
N GLY A 284 -5.21 -22.69 -4.25
CA GLY A 284 -6.44 -23.42 -4.58
C GLY A 284 -7.70 -22.63 -4.21
N ASP A 285 -8.84 -23.02 -4.78
CA ASP A 285 -10.17 -22.40 -4.56
C ASP A 285 -10.18 -20.89 -4.74
N ARG A 286 -9.39 -20.40 -5.71
CA ARG A 286 -9.29 -19.01 -6.12
C ARG A 286 -9.57 -18.89 -7.63
N ASP A 287 -9.56 -17.67 -8.13
CA ASP A 287 -9.72 -17.41 -9.57
C ASP A 287 -8.69 -18.18 -10.40
N LYS A 288 -9.16 -19.25 -11.06
CA LYS A 288 -8.33 -20.10 -11.92
C LYS A 288 -7.89 -19.41 -13.21
N THR A 289 -8.63 -18.37 -13.63
CA THR A 289 -8.35 -17.65 -14.91
C THR A 289 -7.06 -16.85 -14.87
N LYS A 290 -6.55 -16.52 -13.67
CA LYS A 290 -5.27 -15.82 -13.49
C LYS A 290 -4.06 -16.73 -13.72
N ARG A 291 -4.18 -18.05 -13.48
CA ARG A 291 -3.07 -19.03 -13.55
C ARG A 291 -2.35 -19.02 -14.91
N PRO A 292 -3.05 -19.18 -16.05
CA PRO A 292 -2.39 -19.12 -17.36
C PRO A 292 -1.80 -17.74 -17.66
N LYS A 293 -2.40 -16.67 -17.19
CA LYS A 293 -1.88 -15.30 -17.37
C LYS A 293 -0.59 -15.07 -16.59
N MET A 294 -0.51 -15.55 -15.35
CA MET A 294 0.71 -15.49 -14.53
C MET A 294 1.82 -16.36 -15.13
N MET A 295 1.48 -17.57 -15.62
CA MET A 295 2.45 -18.42 -16.32
C MET A 295 2.99 -17.73 -17.58
N LYS A 296 2.12 -17.10 -18.38
CA LYS A 296 2.53 -16.34 -19.56
C LYS A 296 3.48 -15.19 -19.18
N ALA A 297 3.14 -14.42 -18.13
CA ALA A 297 4.03 -13.36 -17.64
C ALA A 297 5.38 -13.91 -17.17
N ALA A 298 5.42 -15.05 -16.48
CA ALA A 298 6.67 -15.68 -16.12
C ALA A 298 7.52 -16.06 -17.34
N GLN A 299 6.90 -16.66 -18.36
CA GLN A 299 7.58 -17.06 -19.60
C GLN A 299 8.12 -15.87 -20.40
N ASP A 300 7.44 -14.71 -20.35
CA ASP A 300 7.84 -13.52 -21.13
C ASP A 300 9.09 -12.84 -20.54
N PHE A 301 9.37 -13.00 -19.24
CA PHE A 301 10.45 -12.28 -18.55
C PHE A 301 11.53 -13.17 -17.95
N ALA A 302 11.24 -14.45 -17.68
CA ALA A 302 12.18 -15.34 -17.00
C ALA A 302 12.90 -16.27 -17.95
N SER A 303 14.19 -16.48 -17.69
CA SER A 303 15.00 -17.51 -18.34
C SER A 303 14.61 -18.93 -17.88
N LYS A 304 14.10 -19.06 -16.66
CA LYS A 304 13.66 -20.34 -16.09
C LYS A 304 12.49 -20.13 -15.15
N VAL A 305 11.50 -21.01 -15.26
CA VAL A 305 10.27 -20.97 -14.46
C VAL A 305 10.08 -22.29 -13.73
N PHE A 306 9.90 -22.22 -12.41
CA PHE A 306 9.48 -23.31 -11.56
C PHE A 306 8.06 -23.04 -11.09
N PHE A 307 7.09 -23.78 -11.62
CA PHE A 307 5.72 -23.74 -11.14
C PHE A 307 5.54 -24.81 -10.06
N THR A 308 5.13 -24.40 -8.86
CA THR A 308 5.02 -25.28 -7.70
C THR A 308 3.63 -25.20 -7.08
N SER A 309 3.33 -26.12 -6.18
CA SER A 309 2.13 -26.03 -5.36
C SER A 309 2.25 -24.83 -4.40
N ASP A 310 1.13 -24.18 -4.17
CA ASP A 310 0.92 -23.22 -3.10
C ASP A 310 -0.12 -23.82 -2.14
N ASN A 311 -0.81 -23.04 -1.35
CA ASN A 311 -1.89 -23.54 -0.49
C ASN A 311 -3.03 -24.13 -1.33
N ASN A 312 -3.06 -25.45 -1.41
CA ASN A 312 -4.01 -26.19 -2.26
C ASN A 312 -5.46 -26.08 -1.78
N ARG A 313 -5.68 -25.77 -0.49
CA ARG A 313 -7.01 -25.79 0.14
C ARG A 313 -7.74 -27.11 -0.13
N TYR A 314 -8.88 -27.08 -0.86
CA TYR A 314 -9.66 -28.26 -1.23
C TYR A 314 -9.39 -28.72 -2.67
N GLU A 315 -8.50 -28.08 -3.42
CA GLU A 315 -8.09 -28.55 -4.74
C GLU A 315 -7.02 -29.64 -4.61
N SER A 316 -7.18 -30.75 -5.37
CA SER A 316 -6.24 -31.88 -5.43
C SER A 316 -4.99 -31.51 -6.22
#